data_37177f940c31354e8d0a66686a5fba3d
#
_entry.id   37177f940c31354e8d0a66686a5fba3d
#
_cell.length_a   1.000
_cell.length_b   1.000
_cell.length_c   1.000
_cell.angle_alpha   90.00
_cell.angle_beta   90.00
_cell.angle_gamma   90.00
#
_symmetry.space_group_name_H-M   'P 1'
#
loop_
_entity.id
_entity.type
_entity.pdbx_description
1 polymer ?
#
loop_
_entity_poly.entity_id
_entity_poly.type
_entity_poly.pdbx_seq_one_letter_code
_entity_poly.pdbx_strand_id
1 'polypeptide(L)'
;MGSIIQLALEQKCSCVEPSRKYMAKFKTDIQTERDNDVMRNIEVEIDFTPNALASILYKQGNTHILCCVTKEARLPGWFPRDATKGWVHAEYSLLPGSTDSRFRRERRGAKGRTQEIERLIARSLRGAIDLEALGPIALTVDCDVLNADGGTRCASITAANIALRLAVRRLIASGDCLPVD
;
A
#
# COMPACT_ATOMS: atom_id res chain seq x y z
N MET A 1 21.19 -17.95 -24.14
CA MET A 1 20.20 -16.88 -23.85
C MET A 1 19.01 -16.97 -24.81
N GLY A 2 18.29 -18.07 -24.84
CA GLY A 2 17.25 -18.32 -25.84
C GLY A 2 16.06 -19.14 -25.35
N SER A 3 15.98 -19.48 -24.04
CA SER A 3 15.04 -20.55 -23.66
C SER A 3 13.76 -20.11 -22.94
N ILE A 4 13.71 -18.91 -22.37
CA ILE A 4 12.53 -18.48 -21.58
C ILE A 4 11.45 -17.84 -22.46
N ILE A 5 11.86 -17.12 -23.50
CA ILE A 5 10.91 -16.51 -24.45
C ILE A 5 10.29 -17.55 -25.39
N GLN A 6 11.05 -18.60 -25.74
CA GLN A 6 10.57 -19.70 -26.58
C GLN A 6 9.50 -20.54 -25.84
N LEU A 7 9.66 -20.80 -24.54
CA LEU A 7 8.68 -21.52 -23.72
C LEU A 7 7.37 -20.77 -23.53
N ALA A 8 7.39 -19.43 -23.52
CA ALA A 8 6.18 -18.61 -23.41
C ALA A 8 5.37 -18.56 -24.72
N LEU A 9 6.01 -18.82 -25.88
CA LEU A 9 5.37 -18.83 -27.20
C LEU A 9 4.82 -20.21 -27.60
N GLU A 10 5.30 -21.28 -26.98
CA GLU A 10 4.84 -22.64 -27.28
C GLU A 10 3.66 -23.10 -26.42
N GLN A 11 3.34 -22.40 -25.33
CA GLN A 11 2.02 -22.52 -24.73
C GLN A 11 1.02 -21.90 -25.71
N LYS A 12 0.52 -22.74 -26.64
CA LYS A 12 -0.70 -22.44 -27.39
C LYS A 12 -1.70 -21.87 -26.42
N CYS A 13 -1.91 -20.56 -26.48
CA CYS A 13 -3.06 -19.91 -25.89
C CYS A 13 -4.27 -20.49 -26.62
N SER A 14 -4.69 -21.69 -26.23
CA SER A 14 -6.08 -22.05 -26.35
C SER A 14 -6.76 -20.98 -25.50
N CYS A 15 -7.43 -20.01 -26.14
CA CYS A 15 -8.39 -19.14 -25.47
C CYS A 15 -9.46 -20.03 -24.87
N VAL A 16 -9.10 -20.73 -23.80
CA VAL A 16 -10.04 -21.27 -22.86
C VAL A 16 -10.59 -20.01 -22.20
N GLU A 17 -11.78 -19.60 -22.66
CA GLU A 17 -12.60 -18.71 -21.85
C GLU A 17 -12.45 -19.20 -20.39
N PRO A 18 -11.92 -18.39 -19.46
CA PRO A 18 -12.01 -18.73 -18.05
C PRO A 18 -13.53 -18.74 -17.83
N SER A 19 -14.08 -19.94 -17.74
CA SER A 19 -15.52 -20.12 -17.63
C SER A 19 -15.94 -19.21 -16.48
N ARG A 20 -17.04 -18.44 -16.64
CA ARG A 20 -17.62 -17.62 -15.56
C ARG A 20 -17.78 -18.42 -14.26
N LYS A 21 -17.87 -19.74 -14.35
CA LYS A 21 -17.78 -20.70 -13.26
C LYS A 21 -16.47 -20.66 -12.46
N TYR A 22 -15.32 -20.41 -13.09
CA TYR A 22 -14.03 -20.37 -12.39
C TYR A 22 -13.89 -19.07 -11.57
N MET A 23 -14.37 -17.95 -12.13
CA MET A 23 -14.39 -16.66 -11.42
C MET A 23 -15.43 -16.63 -10.29
N ALA A 24 -16.60 -17.28 -10.50
CA ALA A 24 -17.61 -17.42 -9.46
C ALA A 24 -17.11 -18.32 -8.31
N LYS A 25 -16.40 -19.40 -8.61
CA LYS A 25 -15.84 -20.31 -7.61
C LYS A 25 -14.76 -19.61 -6.76
N PHE A 26 -13.90 -18.79 -7.38
CA PHE A 26 -12.89 -18.02 -6.65
C PHE A 26 -13.49 -16.98 -5.68
N LYS A 27 -14.67 -16.43 -6.01
CA LYS A 27 -15.39 -15.48 -5.14
C LYS A 27 -16.16 -16.15 -4.01
N THR A 28 -16.71 -17.34 -4.25
CA THR A 28 -17.54 -18.05 -3.26
C THR A 28 -16.73 -18.79 -2.21
N ASP A 29 -15.58 -19.35 -2.58
CA ASP A 29 -14.81 -20.25 -1.69
C ASP A 29 -14.10 -19.49 -0.55
N ILE A 30 -13.90 -18.17 -0.65
CA ILE A 30 -13.13 -17.39 0.33
C ILE A 30 -14.03 -16.60 1.30
N GLN A 31 -15.26 -16.27 0.89
CA GLN A 31 -16.18 -15.50 1.76
C GLN A 31 -17.19 -16.37 2.52
N THR A 32 -17.42 -17.62 2.11
CA THR A 32 -18.50 -18.47 2.66
C THR A 32 -18.06 -19.42 3.77
N GLU A 33 -16.76 -19.63 3.98
CA GLU A 33 -16.26 -20.58 4.99
C GLU A 33 -15.73 -19.94 6.28
N ARG A 34 -15.80 -18.62 6.41
CA ARG A 34 -15.29 -17.90 7.58
C ARG A 34 -16.43 -17.42 8.46
N ASP A 35 -16.39 -17.73 9.75
CA ASP A 35 -17.32 -17.17 10.74
C ASP A 35 -17.18 -15.65 10.82
N ASN A 36 -18.27 -14.95 11.16
CA ASN A 36 -18.33 -13.49 11.12
C ASN A 36 -17.41 -12.80 12.13
N ASP A 37 -17.02 -13.48 13.19
CA ASP A 37 -16.11 -13.03 14.25
C ASP A 37 -14.64 -13.36 13.97
N VAL A 38 -14.34 -14.15 12.94
CA VAL A 38 -12.97 -14.50 12.55
C VAL A 38 -12.42 -13.50 11.54
N MET A 39 -11.27 -12.89 11.86
CA MET A 39 -10.58 -11.99 10.95
C MET A 39 -9.99 -12.76 9.75
N ARG A 40 -9.98 -12.14 8.56
CA ARG A 40 -9.29 -12.69 7.39
C ARG A 40 -7.80 -12.87 7.68
N ASN A 41 -7.21 -13.94 7.13
CA ASN A 41 -5.77 -14.19 7.26
C ASN A 41 -4.95 -12.98 6.80
N ILE A 42 -3.92 -12.64 7.57
CA ILE A 42 -3.01 -11.52 7.28
C ILE A 42 -1.63 -12.09 6.98
N GLU A 43 -1.05 -11.66 5.87
CA GLU A 43 0.32 -11.93 5.47
C GLU A 43 1.03 -10.61 5.18
N VAL A 44 2.30 -10.50 5.57
CA VAL A 44 3.12 -9.30 5.32
C VAL A 44 4.47 -9.74 4.79
N GLU A 45 4.80 -9.28 3.60
CA GLU A 45 6.12 -9.44 3.01
C GLU A 45 6.87 -8.10 3.10
N ILE A 46 8.00 -8.11 3.81
CA ILE A 46 8.82 -6.91 4.06
C ILE A 46 9.82 -6.76 2.93
N ASP A 47 10.16 -5.51 2.58
CA ASP A 47 11.14 -5.15 1.54
C ASP A 47 10.78 -5.67 0.14
N PHE A 48 9.51 -5.61 -0.18
CA PHE A 48 9.01 -6.03 -1.49
C PHE A 48 9.62 -5.24 -2.65
N THR A 49 9.92 -3.94 -2.43
CA THR A 49 10.65 -3.12 -3.41
C THR A 49 11.95 -2.58 -2.80
N PRO A 50 13.09 -2.64 -3.52
CA PRO A 50 14.38 -2.28 -2.96
C PRO A 50 14.66 -0.77 -2.90
N ASN A 51 13.91 0.06 -3.63
CA ASN A 51 14.22 1.49 -3.80
C ASN A 51 13.56 2.38 -2.74
N ALA A 52 12.51 1.90 -2.07
CA ALA A 52 11.83 2.65 -1.03
C ALA A 52 12.63 2.61 0.29
N LEU A 53 12.48 3.65 1.14
CA LEU A 53 13.03 3.63 2.50
C LEU A 53 12.50 2.42 3.29
N ALA A 54 11.22 2.07 3.09
CA ALA A 54 10.61 0.82 3.53
C ALA A 54 9.50 0.45 2.56
N SER A 55 9.29 -0.84 2.33
CA SER A 55 8.17 -1.33 1.54
C SER A 55 7.61 -2.61 2.12
N ILE A 56 6.32 -2.81 1.97
CA ILE A 56 5.64 -4.05 2.34
C ILE A 56 4.58 -4.41 1.32
N LEU A 57 4.43 -5.70 1.08
CA LEU A 57 3.22 -6.25 0.47
C LEU A 57 2.35 -6.82 1.59
N TYR A 58 1.21 -6.19 1.80
CA TYR A 58 0.21 -6.57 2.80
C TYR A 58 -0.95 -7.30 2.12
N LYS A 59 -1.27 -8.48 2.64
CA LYS A 59 -2.42 -9.27 2.18
C LYS A 59 -3.36 -9.51 3.35
N GLN A 60 -4.64 -9.28 3.16
CA GLN A 60 -5.70 -9.60 4.11
C GLN A 60 -6.82 -10.34 3.37
N GLY A 61 -6.74 -11.67 3.38
CA GLY A 61 -7.47 -12.50 2.44
C GLY A 61 -7.09 -12.11 1.02
N ASN A 62 -8.07 -11.82 0.17
CA ASN A 62 -7.84 -11.39 -1.21
C ASN A 62 -7.58 -9.88 -1.37
N THR A 63 -7.63 -9.08 -0.31
CA THR A 63 -7.23 -7.68 -0.41
C THR A 63 -5.72 -7.58 -0.29
N HIS A 64 -5.06 -7.14 -1.38
CA HIS A 64 -3.61 -7.01 -1.47
C HIS A 64 -3.23 -5.55 -1.69
N ILE A 65 -2.30 -5.04 -0.88
CA ILE A 65 -1.86 -3.65 -0.93
C ILE A 65 -0.34 -3.61 -0.87
N LEU A 66 0.26 -2.93 -1.81
CA LEU A 66 1.66 -2.55 -1.76
C LEU A 66 1.76 -1.19 -1.07
N CYS A 67 2.52 -1.12 0.02
CA CYS A 67 2.86 0.15 0.67
C CYS A 67 4.34 0.42 0.56
N CYS A 68 4.69 1.62 0.09
CA CYS A 68 6.05 2.13 0.03
C CYS A 68 6.16 3.40 0.84
N VAL A 69 7.27 3.58 1.56
CA VAL A 69 7.57 4.80 2.31
C VAL A 69 8.80 5.44 1.70
N THR A 70 8.67 6.70 1.32
CA THR A 70 9.74 7.51 0.75
C THR A 70 10.07 8.68 1.67
N LYS A 71 11.36 8.93 1.91
CA LYS A 71 11.84 10.15 2.56
C LYS A 71 11.93 11.25 1.50
N GLU A 72 11.17 12.32 1.69
CA GLU A 72 11.18 13.46 0.80
C GLU A 72 12.45 14.31 1.00
N ALA A 73 12.88 14.95 -0.07
CA ALA A 73 14.05 15.82 -0.03
C ALA A 73 13.84 17.08 0.82
N ARG A 74 12.59 17.51 1.02
CA ARG A 74 12.23 18.74 1.75
C ARG A 74 10.85 18.57 2.40
N LEU A 75 10.64 19.33 3.49
CA LEU A 75 9.30 19.55 4.04
C LEU A 75 8.39 20.22 3.01
N PRO A 76 7.05 20.03 3.10
CA PRO A 76 6.10 20.70 2.23
C PRO A 76 6.29 22.22 2.23
N GLY A 77 6.10 22.88 1.08
CA GLY A 77 6.38 24.30 0.89
C GLY A 77 5.56 25.25 1.78
N TRP A 78 4.48 24.77 2.39
CA TRP A 78 3.67 25.52 3.36
C TRP A 78 4.17 25.38 4.81
N PHE A 79 5.17 24.51 5.07
CA PHE A 79 5.83 24.39 6.37
C PHE A 79 6.73 25.60 6.61
N PRO A 80 6.83 26.09 7.87
CA PRO A 80 7.84 27.09 8.24
C PRO A 80 9.26 26.60 7.90
N ARG A 81 10.13 27.49 7.50
CA ARG A 81 11.52 27.14 7.14
C ARG A 81 12.35 26.66 8.34
N ASP A 82 11.96 27.09 9.52
CA ASP A 82 12.54 26.77 10.82
C ASP A 82 11.77 25.65 11.56
N ALA A 83 10.93 24.90 10.84
CA ALA A 83 10.15 23.83 11.44
C ALA A 83 11.06 22.76 12.04
N THR A 84 10.82 22.41 13.29
CA THR A 84 11.53 21.36 14.04
C THR A 84 10.86 20.01 13.93
N LYS A 85 9.58 19.98 13.57
CA LYS A 85 8.77 18.76 13.48
C LYS A 85 8.63 18.25 12.05
N GLY A 86 8.45 16.93 11.93
CA GLY A 86 8.26 16.26 10.68
C GLY A 86 6.84 16.29 10.14
N TRP A 87 6.67 15.66 9.01
CA TRP A 87 5.38 15.50 8.35
C TRP A 87 5.22 14.13 7.71
N VAL A 88 4.03 13.58 7.77
CA VAL A 88 3.65 12.35 7.07
C VAL A 88 2.49 12.64 6.13
N HIS A 89 2.71 12.37 4.86
CA HIS A 89 1.70 12.39 3.79
C HIS A 89 1.36 10.96 3.38
N ALA A 90 0.20 10.76 2.78
CA ALA A 90 -0.17 9.48 2.20
C ALA A 90 -0.88 9.69 0.86
N GLU A 91 -0.56 8.82 -0.08
CA GLU A 91 -1.25 8.68 -1.35
C GLU A 91 -1.97 7.34 -1.41
N TYR A 92 -3.03 7.26 -2.18
CA TYR A 92 -3.82 6.04 -2.33
C TYR A 92 -4.23 5.85 -3.78
N SER A 93 -4.00 4.67 -4.32
CA SER A 93 -4.37 4.35 -5.69
C SER A 93 -4.94 2.94 -5.82
N LEU A 94 -5.89 2.79 -6.74
CA LEU A 94 -6.39 1.48 -7.19
C LEU A 94 -5.75 1.14 -8.53
N LEU A 95 -5.10 -0.02 -8.64
CA LEU A 95 -4.70 -0.51 -9.95
C LEU A 95 -5.93 -0.74 -10.84
N PRO A 96 -5.83 -0.51 -12.16
CA PRO A 96 -6.96 -0.69 -13.08
C PRO A 96 -7.60 -2.07 -13.03
N GLY A 97 -6.83 -3.12 -12.73
CA GLY A 97 -7.31 -4.51 -12.62
C GLY A 97 -7.60 -4.97 -11.19
N SER A 98 -7.57 -4.07 -10.20
CA SER A 98 -7.76 -4.44 -8.80
C SER A 98 -9.22 -4.74 -8.43
N THR A 99 -10.18 -4.39 -9.28
CA THR A 99 -11.62 -4.57 -9.09
C THR A 99 -12.22 -5.40 -10.22
N ASP A 100 -13.42 -5.96 -10.02
CA ASP A 100 -14.13 -6.79 -11.02
C ASP A 100 -14.33 -6.06 -12.36
N SER A 101 -14.66 -4.78 -12.29
CA SER A 101 -14.71 -3.90 -13.45
C SER A 101 -13.46 -3.03 -13.48
N ARG A 102 -12.88 -2.84 -14.67
CA ARG A 102 -11.65 -2.05 -14.80
C ARG A 102 -11.82 -0.64 -14.23
N PHE A 103 -11.03 -0.30 -13.20
CA PHE A 103 -10.92 1.06 -12.69
C PHE A 103 -10.07 1.93 -13.62
N ARG A 104 -10.54 3.12 -13.95
CA ARG A 104 -9.75 4.05 -14.80
C ARG A 104 -8.73 4.78 -13.96
N ARG A 105 -7.47 4.83 -14.44
CA ARG A 105 -6.42 5.65 -13.79
C ARG A 105 -6.82 7.11 -13.73
N GLU A 106 -6.60 7.73 -12.59
CA GLU A 106 -6.90 9.13 -12.33
C GLU A 106 -5.74 10.03 -12.83
N ARG A 107 -5.68 10.24 -14.15
CA ARG A 107 -4.57 10.98 -14.79
C ARG A 107 -4.58 12.49 -14.58
N ARG A 108 -5.68 13.07 -14.10
CA ARG A 108 -5.88 14.52 -13.90
C ARG A 108 -5.93 14.90 -12.42
N GLY A 109 -5.28 14.10 -11.56
CA GLY A 109 -5.34 14.23 -10.11
C GLY A 109 -6.39 13.33 -9.47
N ALA A 110 -6.21 13.11 -8.18
CA ALA A 110 -7.08 12.27 -7.37
C ALA A 110 -8.50 12.83 -7.29
N LYS A 111 -9.49 11.97 -7.45
CA LYS A 111 -10.90 12.33 -7.30
C LYS A 111 -11.29 12.39 -5.82
N GLY A 112 -12.45 12.97 -5.54
CA GLY A 112 -12.91 13.22 -4.18
C GLY A 112 -12.86 11.99 -3.25
N ARG A 113 -13.22 10.79 -3.75
CA ARG A 113 -13.09 9.54 -2.97
C ARG A 113 -11.64 9.20 -2.67
N THR A 114 -10.75 9.29 -3.65
CA THR A 114 -9.33 9.01 -3.49
C THR A 114 -8.72 10.00 -2.50
N GLN A 115 -8.98 11.31 -2.66
CA GLN A 115 -8.55 12.34 -1.73
C GLN A 115 -9.10 12.15 -0.31
N GLU A 116 -10.33 11.68 -0.16
CA GLU A 116 -10.91 11.35 1.16
C GLU A 116 -10.11 10.24 1.84
N ILE A 117 -9.77 9.18 1.09
CA ILE A 117 -9.02 8.04 1.61
C ILE A 117 -7.57 8.43 1.94
N GLU A 118 -6.90 9.18 1.07
CA GLU A 118 -5.56 9.72 1.32
C GLU A 118 -5.51 10.51 2.63
N ARG A 119 -6.48 11.44 2.82
CA ARG A 119 -6.58 12.21 4.06
C ARG A 119 -6.87 11.34 5.28
N LEU A 120 -7.69 10.30 5.14
CA LEU A 120 -7.97 9.36 6.22
C LEU A 120 -6.71 8.61 6.63
N ILE A 121 -5.97 8.03 5.68
CA ILE A 121 -4.72 7.33 5.94
C ILE A 121 -3.70 8.29 6.58
N ALA A 122 -3.44 9.43 5.95
CA ALA A 122 -2.46 10.40 6.44
C ALA A 122 -2.74 10.87 7.87
N ARG A 123 -4.01 11.13 8.23
CA ARG A 123 -4.38 11.51 9.60
C ARG A 123 -4.17 10.38 10.59
N SER A 124 -4.53 9.15 10.21
CA SER A 124 -4.31 7.96 11.05
C SER A 124 -2.82 7.75 11.32
N LEU A 125 -1.96 7.90 10.31
CA LEU A 125 -0.52 7.77 10.45
C LEU A 125 0.07 8.87 11.34
N ARG A 126 -0.35 10.12 11.16
CA ARG A 126 0.11 11.24 12.00
C ARG A 126 -0.33 11.13 13.46
N GLY A 127 -1.43 10.42 13.74
CA GLY A 127 -1.84 10.10 15.11
C GLY A 127 -1.08 8.93 15.75
N ALA A 128 -0.33 8.18 14.95
CA ALA A 128 0.40 6.98 15.38
C ALA A 128 1.91 7.18 15.50
N ILE A 129 2.42 8.37 15.20
CA ILE A 129 3.85 8.72 15.25
C ILE A 129 4.04 10.06 15.96
N ASP A 130 5.13 10.21 16.71
CA ASP A 130 5.56 11.48 17.24
C ASP A 130 6.29 12.28 16.15
N LEU A 131 5.65 13.33 15.67
CA LEU A 131 6.20 14.20 14.61
C LEU A 131 7.34 15.11 15.11
N GLU A 132 7.37 15.43 16.40
CA GLU A 132 8.48 16.20 16.98
C GLU A 132 9.76 15.34 17.06
N ALA A 133 9.63 14.09 17.53
CA ALA A 133 10.74 13.14 17.57
C ALA A 133 11.24 12.74 16.17
N LEU A 134 10.35 12.73 15.15
CA LEU A 134 10.73 12.52 13.76
C LEU A 134 11.72 13.61 13.27
N GLY A 135 11.64 14.82 13.85
CA GLY A 135 12.44 15.96 13.40
C GLY A 135 11.98 16.49 12.03
N PRO A 136 12.74 17.40 11.40
CA PRO A 136 12.33 18.08 10.17
C PRO A 136 12.39 17.18 8.92
N ILE A 137 11.78 16.00 9.00
CA ILE A 137 11.73 14.98 7.95
C ILE A 137 10.29 14.89 7.42
N ALA A 138 10.13 14.86 6.10
CA ALA A 138 8.88 14.52 5.46
C ALA A 138 8.92 13.09 4.92
N LEU A 139 7.87 12.34 5.20
CA LEU A 139 7.68 10.98 4.69
C LEU A 139 6.38 10.94 3.86
N THR A 140 6.45 10.36 2.69
CA THR A 140 5.30 10.02 1.86
C THR A 140 5.09 8.52 1.90
N VAL A 141 3.84 8.10 2.15
CA VAL A 141 3.44 6.70 2.17
C VAL A 141 2.48 6.44 1.02
N ASP A 142 2.95 5.71 0.02
CA ASP A 142 2.16 5.30 -1.13
C ASP A 142 1.43 3.99 -0.84
N CYS A 143 0.13 3.95 -1.05
CA CYS A 143 -0.72 2.78 -0.87
C CYS A 143 -1.36 2.38 -2.19
N ASP A 144 -0.76 1.42 -2.88
CA ASP A 144 -1.28 0.87 -4.13
C ASP A 144 -2.08 -0.40 -3.89
N VAL A 145 -3.38 -0.34 -4.16
CA VAL A 145 -4.26 -1.51 -4.05
C VAL A 145 -4.09 -2.37 -5.30
N LEU A 146 -3.47 -3.53 -5.13
CA LEU A 146 -3.21 -4.51 -6.19
C LEU A 146 -4.45 -5.37 -6.47
N ASN A 147 -5.16 -5.77 -5.42
CA ASN A 147 -6.43 -6.47 -5.49
C ASN A 147 -7.37 -5.98 -4.38
N ALA A 148 -8.61 -5.65 -4.74
CA ALA A 148 -9.61 -5.08 -3.85
C ALA A 148 -10.76 -6.07 -3.63
N ASP A 149 -10.76 -6.72 -2.48
CA ASP A 149 -11.81 -7.65 -2.02
C ASP A 149 -12.46 -7.14 -0.72
N GLY A 150 -12.81 -5.86 -0.68
CA GLY A 150 -13.39 -5.20 0.48
C GLY A 150 -12.35 -4.77 1.53
N GLY A 151 -12.72 -3.76 2.34
CA GLY A 151 -11.90 -3.27 3.46
C GLY A 151 -10.60 -2.54 3.06
N THR A 152 -10.45 -2.08 1.83
CA THR A 152 -9.20 -1.47 1.35
C THR A 152 -8.75 -0.26 2.18
N ARG A 153 -9.66 0.55 2.72
CA ARG A 153 -9.31 1.67 3.61
C ARG A 153 -8.60 1.21 4.88
N CYS A 154 -9.22 0.26 5.59
CA CYS A 154 -8.66 -0.28 6.83
C CYS A 154 -7.35 -1.03 6.58
N ALA A 155 -7.31 -1.86 5.52
CA ALA A 155 -6.12 -2.58 5.12
C ALA A 155 -4.97 -1.63 4.74
N SER A 156 -5.25 -0.51 4.03
CA SER A 156 -4.25 0.51 3.71
C SER A 156 -3.72 1.21 4.95
N ILE A 157 -4.57 1.56 5.93
CA ILE A 157 -4.12 2.17 7.19
C ILE A 157 -3.20 1.20 7.95
N THR A 158 -3.58 -0.08 8.05
CA THR A 158 -2.77 -1.09 8.74
C THR A 158 -1.44 -1.31 8.03
N ALA A 159 -1.47 -1.50 6.72
CA ALA A 159 -0.28 -1.69 5.90
C ALA A 159 0.66 -0.47 5.98
N ALA A 160 0.10 0.73 5.79
CA ALA A 160 0.85 1.98 5.87
C ALA A 160 1.50 2.20 7.25
N ASN A 161 0.81 1.83 8.34
CA ASN A 161 1.38 1.92 9.69
C ASN A 161 2.57 0.96 9.87
N ILE A 162 2.46 -0.27 9.38
CA ILE A 162 3.56 -1.25 9.43
C ILE A 162 4.78 -0.73 8.62
N ALA A 163 4.55 -0.26 7.40
CA ALA A 163 5.60 0.29 6.55
C ALA A 163 6.25 1.53 7.17
N LEU A 164 5.43 2.45 7.73
CA LEU A 164 5.92 3.65 8.40
C LEU A 164 6.79 3.32 9.62
N ARG A 165 6.37 2.39 10.46
CA ARG A 165 7.18 1.93 11.62
C ARG A 165 8.50 1.33 11.20
N LEU A 166 8.52 0.57 10.11
CA LEU A 166 9.75 0.03 9.53
C LEU A 166 10.69 1.15 9.05
N ALA A 167 10.13 2.14 8.33
CA ALA A 167 10.86 3.31 7.85
C ALA A 167 11.47 4.12 9.01
N VAL A 168 10.68 4.40 10.06
CA VAL A 168 11.16 5.15 11.24
C VAL A 168 12.27 4.38 11.95
N ARG A 169 12.15 3.07 12.13
CA ARG A 169 13.23 2.25 12.70
C ARG A 169 14.54 2.37 11.91
N ARG A 170 14.45 2.45 10.58
CA ARG A 170 15.63 2.65 9.70
C ARG A 170 16.22 4.03 9.85
N LEU A 171 15.39 5.08 9.97
CA LEU A 171 15.85 6.44 10.23
C LEU A 171 16.52 6.58 11.61
N ILE A 172 16.00 5.89 12.63
CA ILE A 172 16.66 5.83 13.95
C ILE A 172 18.01 5.13 13.84
N ALA A 173 18.06 3.99 13.15
CA ALA A 173 19.28 3.23 12.97
C ALA A 173 20.36 3.98 12.17
N SER A 174 19.97 4.85 11.22
CA SER A 174 20.89 5.74 10.50
C SER A 174 21.27 7.03 11.25
N GLY A 175 20.61 7.31 12.39
CA GLY A 175 20.81 8.53 13.16
C GLY A 175 20.10 9.76 12.60
N ASP A 176 19.17 9.58 11.65
CA ASP A 176 18.44 10.67 11.01
C ASP A 176 17.31 11.25 11.89
N CYS A 177 16.80 10.48 12.85
CA CYS A 177 15.81 10.93 13.82
C CYS A 177 16.07 10.37 15.22
N LEU A 178 15.45 10.99 16.22
CA LEU A 178 15.58 10.56 17.61
C LEU A 178 14.80 9.26 17.86
N PRO A 179 15.26 8.40 18.80
CA PRO A 179 14.45 7.29 19.28
C PRO A 179 13.13 7.81 19.83
N VAL A 180 12.03 7.18 19.44
CA VAL A 180 10.70 7.43 20.00
C VAL A 180 10.43 6.27 20.94
N ASP A 181 10.19 6.56 22.21
CA ASP A 181 9.76 5.57 23.22
C ASP A 181 8.32 5.11 22.98
#